data_be2b3fec0f19b2c6088409128ed79a9e
#
_entry.id   be2b3fec0f19b2c6088409128ed79a9e
#
_cell.length_a   1.000
_cell.length_b   1.000
_cell.length_c   1.000
_cell.angle_alpha   90.00
_cell.angle_beta   90.00
_cell.angle_gamma   90.00
#
_symmetry.space_group_name_H-M   'P 1'
#
loop_
_entity.id
_entity.type
_entity.pdbx_description
1 polymer ?
#
loop_
_entity_poly.entity_id
_entity_poly.type
_entity_poly.pdbx_seq_one_letter_code
_entity_poly.pdbx_strand_id
1 'polypeptide(L)'
;MKKVILPSLAWTAGLSLLIALILHLGGDFPDLRSYVQPRLGVGVLVFLIVSLGLFSVFGKAFLKKFFPWAAVLPILWMATFTWAYGFASLPEKKHLGDYYVLGGVAFGLPYVYLTITEKINQRLPKLRFLWELIAGLFAFFMTICPFIYIGYYILFGGEMDMFAMMAVRSTHMKEIHDFLATMGSPVRIIGAVFAFLFVLAVSFTFVHSMVKAARGMKSPLRGTSKGYLIGLGVLFVLFFGGFYRQIIHVFPITIVRTMDSKGSEFQLLQKLTDNLDKNVKKMTFVDPGAGITEGTHIVIIGESANRDHMKVFNPSYPENTTPWLSFVANTPDFALGYMAYSNFPNTLMSLSYAMTSANQYNDKSFADVVSMVDVAKAAGYRTDWISFHNRSSLSSAGVTMIAERSDGSYWEKNYDGYTLEVLKKLPPAKKRVIFINIDGSHYTYLARVPIDKRDELGIPSSDPYHDYDLTIAYDDEVIRDIFEYAKKNLNLQTMVYFSDHGENMEHYHTASPFXXXXMVHIPFFVYLSPSYQAAHPGLMPALKSHEHQVFTNDLAFDTVTGIWDAKTNYYNPEYDFSSPKYSLNMDNARTMEGKHKISDDPFLKK
;
A
#
# COMPACT_ATOMS: atom_id res chain seq x y z
N MET A 1 7.80 47.71 12.06
CA MET A 1 8.24 46.39 12.50
C MET A 1 7.31 45.76 13.55
N LYS A 2 7.09 46.39 14.73
CA LYS A 2 6.20 45.83 15.79
C LYS A 2 4.79 45.45 15.29
N LYS A 3 4.22 46.20 14.32
CA LYS A 3 2.87 45.98 13.77
C LYS A 3 2.76 44.74 12.87
N VAL A 4 3.87 44.12 12.48
CA VAL A 4 3.92 42.90 11.65
C VAL A 4 4.40 41.71 12.47
N ILE A 5 5.48 41.90 13.23
CA ILE A 5 6.11 40.82 14.00
C ILE A 5 5.14 40.20 15.02
N LEU A 6 4.48 41.05 15.81
CA LEU A 6 3.60 40.56 16.89
C LEU A 6 2.42 39.72 16.37
N PRO A 7 1.66 40.17 15.34
CA PRO A 7 0.61 39.33 14.75
C PRO A 7 1.14 38.02 14.15
N SER A 8 2.32 38.05 13.50
CA SER A 8 2.92 36.83 12.92
C SER A 8 3.31 35.82 14.01
N LEU A 9 3.91 36.30 15.09
CA LEU A 9 4.24 35.45 16.24
C LEU A 9 2.97 34.88 16.90
N ALA A 10 1.95 35.73 17.10
CA ALA A 10 0.68 35.29 17.70
C ALA A 10 -0.02 34.24 16.84
N TRP A 11 -0.03 34.41 15.51
CA TRP A 11 -0.62 33.45 14.56
C TRP A 11 0.15 32.13 14.59
N THR A 12 1.50 32.18 14.53
CA THR A 12 2.36 31.00 14.54
C THR A 12 2.23 30.25 15.87
N ALA A 13 2.21 30.98 17.00
CA ALA A 13 2.02 30.40 18.33
C ALA A 13 0.64 29.72 18.46
N GLY A 14 -0.40 30.38 17.94
CA GLY A 14 -1.75 29.82 17.95
C GLY A 14 -1.87 28.53 17.17
N LEU A 15 -1.28 28.47 15.97
CA LEU A 15 -1.26 27.24 15.16
C LEU A 15 -0.43 26.14 15.83
N SER A 16 0.71 26.49 16.41
CA SER A 16 1.58 25.53 17.11
C SER A 16 0.88 24.93 18.33
N LEU A 17 0.15 25.78 19.11
CA LEU A 17 -0.65 25.32 20.24
C LEU A 17 -1.79 24.41 19.81
N LEU A 18 -2.45 24.74 18.68
CA LEU A 18 -3.52 23.91 18.13
C LEU A 18 -2.99 22.53 17.71
N ILE A 19 -1.83 22.48 17.04
CA ILE A 19 -1.17 21.21 16.66
C ILE A 19 -0.84 20.40 17.93
N ALA A 20 -0.25 21.05 18.92
CA ALA A 20 0.11 20.40 20.19
C ALA A 20 -1.13 19.85 20.91
N LEU A 21 -2.24 20.60 20.88
CA LEU A 21 -3.51 20.17 21.47
C LEU A 21 -4.08 18.94 20.72
N ILE A 22 -4.07 18.96 19.39
CA ILE A 22 -4.54 17.84 18.57
C ILE A 22 -3.72 16.57 18.88
N LEU A 23 -2.39 16.71 18.98
CA LEU A 23 -1.49 15.60 19.31
C LEU A 23 -1.74 15.08 20.73
N HIS A 24 -2.01 15.99 21.67
CA HIS A 24 -2.30 15.62 23.06
C HIS A 24 -3.64 14.88 23.19
N LEU A 25 -4.68 15.40 22.52
CA LEU A 25 -6.02 14.79 22.52
C LEU A 25 -6.06 13.46 21.77
N GLY A 26 -5.10 13.23 20.87
CA GLY A 26 -4.94 11.99 20.12
C GLY A 26 -4.44 10.81 20.93
N GLY A 27 -4.11 11.01 22.21
CA GLY A 27 -3.67 9.95 23.12
C GLY A 27 -2.16 9.72 23.12
N ASP A 28 -1.73 8.70 23.83
CA ASP A 28 -0.31 8.37 23.95
C ASP A 28 0.18 7.60 22.72
N PHE A 29 0.66 8.36 21.76
CA PHE A 29 1.37 7.83 20.60
C PHE A 29 2.84 8.25 20.69
N PRO A 30 3.68 7.54 21.46
CA PRO A 30 5.09 7.93 21.65
C PRO A 30 5.85 8.01 20.31
N ASP A 31 5.58 7.10 19.40
CA ASP A 31 6.20 7.10 18.07
C ASP A 31 5.79 8.33 17.25
N LEU A 32 4.51 8.71 17.32
CA LEU A 32 4.02 9.90 16.62
C LEU A 32 4.69 11.16 17.17
N ARG A 33 4.84 11.26 18.49
CA ARG A 33 5.51 12.40 19.13
C ARG A 33 6.97 12.54 18.68
N SER A 34 7.74 11.46 18.76
CA SER A 34 9.15 11.47 18.34
C SER A 34 9.33 11.82 16.87
N TYR A 35 8.36 11.47 16.06
CA TYR A 35 8.36 11.70 14.61
C TYR A 35 7.93 13.12 14.23
N VAL A 36 6.92 13.65 14.91
CA VAL A 36 6.33 14.96 14.60
C VAL A 36 7.19 16.11 15.13
N GLN A 37 7.87 15.92 16.29
CA GLN A 37 8.62 17.00 16.95
C GLN A 37 9.61 17.75 16.04
N PRO A 38 10.51 17.08 15.28
CA PRO A 38 11.42 17.83 14.38
C PRO A 38 10.67 18.50 13.24
N ARG A 39 9.66 17.83 12.68
CA ARG A 39 8.88 18.34 11.53
C ARG A 39 7.96 19.47 11.94
N LEU A 40 7.47 19.42 13.18
CA LEU A 40 6.68 20.50 13.79
C LEU A 40 7.51 21.79 13.84
N GLY A 41 8.78 21.69 14.24
CA GLY A 41 9.71 22.82 14.26
C GLY A 41 9.84 23.47 12.88
N VAL A 42 10.00 22.67 11.83
CA VAL A 42 10.04 23.15 10.44
C VAL A 42 8.72 23.80 10.06
N GLY A 43 7.59 23.16 10.40
CA GLY A 43 6.25 23.71 10.14
C GLY A 43 6.04 25.06 10.80
N VAL A 44 6.43 25.19 12.08
CA VAL A 44 6.36 26.45 12.84
C VAL A 44 7.17 27.55 12.16
N LEU A 45 8.40 27.22 11.72
CA LEU A 45 9.28 28.17 11.01
C LEU A 45 8.62 28.61 9.69
N VAL A 46 8.04 27.69 8.94
CA VAL A 46 7.33 27.98 7.67
C VAL A 46 6.13 28.89 7.94
N PHE A 47 5.31 28.60 8.94
CA PHE A 47 4.15 29.44 9.31
C PHE A 47 4.61 30.85 9.70
N LEU A 48 5.73 30.97 10.42
CA LEU A 48 6.27 32.26 10.81
C LEU A 48 6.71 33.05 9.57
N ILE A 49 7.47 32.45 8.66
CA ILE A 49 7.95 33.08 7.43
C ILE A 49 6.79 33.54 6.56
N VAL A 50 5.79 32.67 6.33
CA VAL A 50 4.60 32.98 5.53
C VAL A 50 3.81 34.11 6.20
N SER A 51 3.59 34.04 7.53
CA SER A 51 2.86 35.05 8.29
C SER A 51 3.57 36.41 8.23
N LEU A 52 4.89 36.43 8.42
CA LEU A 52 5.69 37.68 8.31
C LEU A 52 5.55 38.29 6.93
N GLY A 53 5.62 37.47 5.87
CA GLY A 53 5.43 37.92 4.50
C GLY A 53 4.04 38.53 4.27
N LEU A 54 3.00 37.78 4.65
CA LEU A 54 1.60 38.21 4.47
C LEU A 54 1.30 39.48 5.25
N PHE A 55 1.67 39.53 6.52
CA PHE A 55 1.38 40.72 7.37
C PHE A 55 2.26 41.90 6.99
N SER A 56 3.44 41.68 6.43
CA SER A 56 4.29 42.77 5.88
C SER A 56 3.63 43.42 4.67
N VAL A 57 3.07 42.60 3.78
CA VAL A 57 2.46 43.09 2.53
C VAL A 57 1.06 43.65 2.79
N PHE A 58 0.22 42.97 3.55
CA PHE A 58 -1.21 43.29 3.67
C PHE A 58 -1.58 44.03 4.97
N GLY A 59 -0.76 43.91 6.01
CA GLY A 59 -0.94 44.63 7.26
C GLY A 59 -2.29 44.36 7.97
N LYS A 60 -2.82 45.39 8.64
CA LYS A 60 -4.07 45.28 9.41
C LYS A 60 -5.31 44.96 8.60
N ALA A 61 -5.33 45.35 7.32
CA ALA A 61 -6.49 45.08 6.43
C ALA A 61 -6.65 43.55 6.22
N PHE A 62 -5.55 42.84 6.08
CA PHE A 62 -5.53 41.37 5.97
C PHE A 62 -6.12 40.73 7.23
N LEU A 63 -5.63 41.17 8.39
CA LEU A 63 -6.10 40.62 9.69
C LEU A 63 -7.62 40.73 9.85
N LYS A 64 -8.18 41.89 9.56
CA LYS A 64 -9.61 42.13 9.78
C LYS A 64 -10.53 41.39 8.83
N LYS A 65 -10.17 41.34 7.55
CA LYS A 65 -11.05 40.79 6.49
C LYS A 65 -10.78 39.35 6.13
N PHE A 66 -9.54 38.89 6.25
CA PHE A 66 -9.15 37.59 5.71
C PHE A 66 -8.78 36.58 6.80
N PHE A 67 -8.34 37.01 7.98
CA PHE A 67 -7.85 36.14 9.03
C PHE A 67 -8.84 35.02 9.40
N PRO A 68 -10.14 35.28 9.58
CA PRO A 68 -11.08 34.20 9.92
C PRO A 68 -11.13 33.10 8.88
N TRP A 69 -10.98 33.46 7.60
CA TRP A 69 -10.99 32.50 6.49
C TRP A 69 -9.62 31.86 6.28
N ALA A 70 -8.54 32.64 6.47
CA ALA A 70 -7.18 32.16 6.33
C ALA A 70 -6.81 31.07 7.33
N ALA A 71 -7.48 31.03 8.48
CA ALA A 71 -7.26 30.00 9.50
C ALA A 71 -7.89 28.65 9.13
N VAL A 72 -8.95 28.65 8.35
CA VAL A 72 -9.76 27.44 8.08
C VAL A 72 -8.95 26.39 7.32
N LEU A 73 -8.25 26.76 6.25
CA LEU A 73 -7.49 25.80 5.43
C LEU A 73 -6.36 25.12 6.19
N PRO A 74 -5.44 25.85 6.88
CA PRO A 74 -4.40 25.18 7.65
C PRO A 74 -4.95 24.31 8.78
N ILE A 75 -6.01 24.76 9.47
CA ILE A 75 -6.65 23.96 10.52
C ILE A 75 -7.23 22.67 9.91
N LEU A 76 -7.95 22.79 8.80
CA LEU A 76 -8.56 21.66 8.13
C LEU A 76 -7.51 20.62 7.70
N TRP A 77 -6.43 21.06 7.04
CA TRP A 77 -5.35 20.17 6.58
C TRP A 77 -4.63 19.53 7.77
N MET A 78 -4.26 20.31 8.76
CA MET A 78 -3.53 19.81 9.92
C MET A 78 -4.39 18.82 10.74
N ALA A 79 -5.64 19.18 11.01
CA ALA A 79 -6.56 18.32 11.77
C ALA A 79 -6.82 17.00 11.03
N THR A 80 -7.11 17.07 9.72
CA THR A 80 -7.40 15.89 8.90
C THR A 80 -6.24 14.90 8.91
N PHE A 81 -5.05 15.39 8.61
CA PHE A 81 -3.90 14.49 8.45
C PHE A 81 -3.30 14.07 9.80
N THR A 82 -3.43 14.89 10.86
CA THR A 82 -3.08 14.46 12.23
C THR A 82 -4.02 13.33 12.66
N TRP A 83 -5.31 13.48 12.40
CA TRP A 83 -6.29 12.44 12.71
C TRP A 83 -5.98 11.15 11.95
N ALA A 84 -5.74 11.23 10.65
CA ALA A 84 -5.45 10.07 9.81
C ALA A 84 -4.20 9.32 10.29
N TYR A 85 -3.11 10.05 10.53
CA TYR A 85 -1.84 9.43 10.94
C TYR A 85 -1.78 9.07 12.43
N GLY A 86 -2.52 9.78 13.28
CA GLY A 86 -2.55 9.52 14.72
C GLY A 86 -3.48 8.38 15.11
N PHE A 87 -4.68 8.37 14.54
CA PHE A 87 -5.73 7.41 14.93
C PHE A 87 -5.82 6.20 14.01
N ALA A 88 -5.32 6.33 12.78
CA ALA A 88 -5.50 5.32 11.74
C ALA A 88 -4.30 4.41 11.53
N SER A 89 -3.22 4.63 12.26
CA SER A 89 -1.98 3.83 12.17
C SER A 89 -1.45 3.71 10.74
N LEU A 90 -1.54 4.80 9.97
CA LEU A 90 -1.05 4.78 8.59
C LEU A 90 0.47 4.61 8.55
N PRO A 91 0.98 3.79 7.61
CA PRO A 91 2.40 3.41 7.62
C PRO A 91 3.37 4.54 7.26
N GLU A 92 2.94 5.55 6.53
CA GLU A 92 3.85 6.60 6.03
C GLU A 92 3.79 7.90 6.86
N LYS A 93 4.01 7.78 8.16
CA LYS A 93 4.06 8.93 9.10
C LYS A 93 5.12 9.98 8.72
N LYS A 94 6.11 9.60 7.92
CA LYS A 94 7.23 10.47 7.52
C LYS A 94 6.82 11.74 6.78
N HIS A 95 5.65 11.75 6.14
CA HIS A 95 5.17 12.90 5.36
C HIS A 95 4.19 13.81 6.12
N LEU A 96 3.89 13.56 7.38
CA LEU A 96 2.95 14.38 8.15
C LEU A 96 3.37 15.86 8.19
N GLY A 97 4.67 16.12 8.34
CA GLY A 97 5.22 17.49 8.31
C GLY A 97 4.95 18.22 7.01
N ASP A 98 4.97 17.50 5.89
CA ASP A 98 4.72 18.06 4.55
C ASP A 98 3.27 18.58 4.45
N TYR A 99 2.31 17.84 5.02
CA TYR A 99 0.90 18.26 5.07
C TYR A 99 0.72 19.52 5.92
N TYR A 100 1.45 19.64 7.03
CA TYR A 100 1.40 20.84 7.88
C TYR A 100 1.92 22.06 7.12
N VAL A 101 3.05 21.89 6.41
CA VAL A 101 3.67 22.96 5.61
C VAL A 101 2.71 23.37 4.49
N LEU A 102 2.13 22.40 3.77
CA LEU A 102 1.18 22.66 2.69
C LEU A 102 -0.05 23.42 3.21
N GLY A 103 -0.63 22.98 4.33
CA GLY A 103 -1.76 23.67 4.95
C GLY A 103 -1.45 25.11 5.31
N GLY A 104 -0.23 25.36 5.84
CA GLY A 104 0.21 26.70 6.20
C GLY A 104 0.38 27.62 5.00
N VAL A 105 0.93 27.09 3.89
CA VAL A 105 1.14 27.86 2.66
C VAL A 105 -0.16 28.09 1.89
N ALA A 106 -0.97 27.04 1.78
CA ALA A 106 -2.15 27.01 0.93
C ALA A 106 -3.15 28.14 1.24
N PHE A 107 -3.27 28.55 2.50
CA PHE A 107 -4.25 29.56 2.89
C PHE A 107 -3.97 30.91 2.27
N GLY A 108 -2.70 31.26 2.06
CA GLY A 108 -2.31 32.57 1.56
C GLY A 108 -2.24 32.68 0.05
N LEU A 109 -1.97 31.57 -0.64
CA LEU A 109 -1.64 31.56 -2.07
C LEU A 109 -2.74 32.18 -2.96
N PRO A 110 -4.02 31.73 -2.88
CA PRO A 110 -5.03 32.32 -3.76
C PRO A 110 -5.30 33.78 -3.44
N TYR A 111 -5.17 34.18 -2.18
CA TYR A 111 -5.34 35.58 -1.78
C TYR A 111 -4.21 36.48 -2.32
N VAL A 112 -2.96 36.03 -2.21
CA VAL A 112 -1.79 36.74 -2.77
C VAL A 112 -1.96 36.89 -4.28
N TYR A 113 -2.33 35.81 -4.95
CA TYR A 113 -2.58 35.79 -6.41
C TYR A 113 -3.63 36.84 -6.81
N LEU A 114 -4.80 36.83 -6.14
CA LEU A 114 -5.88 37.77 -6.44
C LEU A 114 -5.46 39.22 -6.22
N THR A 115 -4.66 39.48 -5.17
CA THR A 115 -4.20 40.83 -4.84
C THR A 115 -3.17 41.33 -5.87
N ILE A 116 -2.28 40.47 -6.35
CA ILE A 116 -1.32 40.80 -7.41
C ILE A 116 -2.05 41.10 -8.71
N THR A 117 -3.00 40.25 -9.09
CA THR A 117 -3.75 40.38 -10.34
C THR A 117 -4.75 41.56 -10.31
N GLU A 118 -5.05 42.13 -9.14
CA GLU A 118 -5.99 43.28 -9.04
C GLU A 118 -5.47 44.49 -9.84
N LYS A 119 -4.16 44.72 -9.92
CA LYS A 119 -3.57 45.76 -10.77
C LYS A 119 -3.80 45.50 -12.25
N ILE A 120 -3.75 44.24 -12.66
CA ILE A 120 -4.02 43.81 -14.03
C ILE A 120 -5.53 44.01 -14.31
N ASN A 121 -6.37 43.63 -13.35
CA ASN A 121 -7.85 43.76 -13.46
C ASN A 121 -8.29 45.20 -13.66
N GLN A 122 -7.58 46.17 -13.05
CA GLN A 122 -7.88 47.59 -13.22
C GLN A 122 -7.61 48.07 -14.64
N ARG A 123 -6.61 47.45 -15.31
CA ARG A 123 -6.24 47.81 -16.71
C ARG A 123 -7.02 46.99 -17.74
N LEU A 124 -7.35 45.74 -17.39
CA LEU A 124 -7.99 44.77 -18.28
C LEU A 124 -9.18 44.12 -17.56
N PRO A 125 -10.25 44.88 -17.32
CA PRO A 125 -11.38 44.40 -16.51
C PRO A 125 -12.07 43.14 -17.09
N LYS A 126 -11.97 42.92 -18.39
CA LYS A 126 -12.55 41.73 -19.05
C LYS A 126 -11.87 40.44 -18.63
N LEU A 127 -10.61 40.49 -18.14
CA LEU A 127 -9.85 39.33 -17.69
C LEU A 127 -10.07 39.02 -16.20
N ARG A 128 -10.80 39.85 -15.48
CA ARG A 128 -11.03 39.69 -14.04
C ARG A 128 -11.63 38.32 -13.72
N PHE A 129 -12.63 37.92 -14.50
CA PHE A 129 -13.28 36.61 -14.32
C PHE A 129 -12.25 35.46 -14.40
N LEU A 130 -11.34 35.52 -15.37
CA LEU A 130 -10.32 34.47 -15.56
C LEU A 130 -9.41 34.33 -14.33
N TRP A 131 -8.89 35.46 -13.82
CA TRP A 131 -8.01 35.46 -12.64
C TRP A 131 -8.71 34.96 -11.39
N GLU A 132 -9.97 35.38 -11.20
CA GLU A 132 -10.78 34.94 -10.06
C GLU A 132 -11.15 33.46 -10.17
N LEU A 133 -11.40 32.97 -11.39
CA LEU A 133 -11.67 31.56 -11.65
C LEU A 133 -10.47 30.69 -11.29
N ILE A 134 -9.26 31.06 -11.74
CA ILE A 134 -8.02 30.32 -11.43
C ILE A 134 -7.81 30.23 -9.91
N ALA A 135 -7.89 31.38 -9.22
CA ALA A 135 -7.74 31.41 -7.76
C ALA A 135 -8.86 30.61 -7.05
N GLY A 136 -10.08 30.73 -7.57
CA GLY A 136 -11.25 30.03 -7.04
C GLY A 136 -11.12 28.51 -7.18
N LEU A 137 -10.69 28.03 -8.35
CA LEU A 137 -10.48 26.60 -8.58
C LEU A 137 -9.39 26.06 -7.67
N PHE A 138 -8.28 26.78 -7.52
CA PHE A 138 -7.21 26.37 -6.61
C PHE A 138 -7.69 26.30 -5.16
N ALA A 139 -8.39 27.35 -4.69
CA ALA A 139 -8.91 27.40 -3.33
C ALA A 139 -9.97 26.31 -3.08
N PHE A 140 -10.84 26.07 -4.07
CA PHE A 140 -11.84 25.01 -4.00
C PHE A 140 -11.16 23.64 -3.84
N PHE A 141 -10.17 23.36 -4.70
CA PHE A 141 -9.41 22.12 -4.66
C PHE A 141 -8.75 21.93 -3.28
N MET A 142 -8.09 22.97 -2.79
CA MET A 142 -7.41 22.91 -1.47
C MET A 142 -8.42 22.73 -0.31
N THR A 143 -9.65 23.18 -0.48
CA THR A 143 -10.68 23.03 0.55
C THR A 143 -11.30 21.62 0.53
N ILE A 144 -11.55 21.09 -0.66
CA ILE A 144 -12.27 19.81 -0.80
C ILE A 144 -11.37 18.59 -0.55
N CYS A 145 -10.06 18.68 -0.83
CA CYS A 145 -9.14 17.55 -0.71
C CYS A 145 -9.15 16.86 0.67
N PRO A 146 -9.09 17.58 1.80
CA PRO A 146 -9.15 16.92 3.10
C PRO A 146 -10.46 16.15 3.33
N PHE A 147 -11.58 16.67 2.83
CA PHE A 147 -12.87 15.97 2.96
C PHE A 147 -12.93 14.71 2.11
N ILE A 148 -12.38 14.77 0.88
CA ILE A 148 -12.26 13.59 0.01
C ILE A 148 -11.39 12.53 0.72
N TYR A 149 -10.27 12.95 1.27
CA TYR A 149 -9.33 12.06 1.98
C TYR A 149 -10.01 11.37 3.17
N ILE A 150 -10.67 12.17 4.05
CA ILE A 150 -11.38 11.62 5.22
C ILE A 150 -12.51 10.68 4.76
N GLY A 151 -13.31 11.11 3.79
CA GLY A 151 -14.42 10.30 3.27
C GLY A 151 -13.94 8.96 2.74
N TYR A 152 -12.88 8.97 1.93
CA TYR A 152 -12.28 7.75 1.42
C TYR A 152 -11.78 6.86 2.58
N TYR A 153 -11.08 7.47 3.53
CA TYR A 153 -10.55 6.74 4.69
C TYR A 153 -11.66 6.05 5.49
N ILE A 154 -12.77 6.78 5.75
CA ILE A 154 -13.91 6.23 6.51
C ILE A 154 -14.55 5.06 5.76
N LEU A 155 -14.68 5.18 4.43
CA LEU A 155 -15.34 4.16 3.60
C LEU A 155 -14.47 2.91 3.38
N PHE A 156 -13.17 3.11 3.16
CA PHE A 156 -12.28 2.03 2.69
C PHE A 156 -11.19 1.62 3.69
N GLY A 157 -11.04 2.37 4.79
CA GLY A 157 -10.12 2.02 5.88
C GLY A 157 -8.65 2.24 5.58
N GLY A 158 -8.33 2.97 4.50
CA GLY A 158 -6.93 3.21 4.11
C GLY A 158 -6.73 4.52 3.38
N GLU A 159 -5.46 4.83 3.08
CA GLU A 159 -5.10 6.02 2.31
C GLU A 159 -5.68 5.96 0.90
N MET A 160 -6.10 7.11 0.39
CA MET A 160 -6.44 7.25 -1.02
C MET A 160 -5.13 7.16 -1.82
N ASP A 161 -4.96 6.05 -2.49
CA ASP A 161 -3.77 5.72 -3.24
C ASP A 161 -4.04 5.69 -4.75
N MET A 162 -3.07 5.20 -5.49
CA MET A 162 -3.17 5.05 -6.94
C MET A 162 -4.25 4.05 -7.33
N PHE A 163 -4.46 2.99 -6.53
CA PHE A 163 -5.52 2.00 -6.78
C PHE A 163 -6.91 2.66 -6.74
N ALA A 164 -7.13 3.55 -5.76
CA ALA A 164 -8.38 4.32 -5.66
C ALA A 164 -8.63 5.15 -6.93
N MET A 165 -7.57 5.76 -7.48
CA MET A 165 -7.68 6.55 -8.70
C MET A 165 -7.94 5.67 -9.93
N MET A 166 -7.35 4.48 -9.98
CA MET A 166 -7.64 3.50 -11.03
C MET A 166 -9.10 3.04 -10.96
N ALA A 167 -9.58 2.75 -9.75
CA ALA A 167 -10.97 2.37 -9.53
C ALA A 167 -11.92 3.48 -10.01
N VAL A 168 -11.66 4.73 -9.63
CA VAL A 168 -12.48 5.88 -10.08
C VAL A 168 -12.48 5.97 -11.61
N ARG A 169 -11.31 5.78 -12.24
CA ARG A 169 -11.18 5.88 -13.71
C ARG A 169 -11.89 4.73 -14.44
N SER A 170 -11.89 3.53 -13.87
CA SER A 170 -12.48 2.34 -14.48
C SER A 170 -13.95 2.11 -14.08
N THR A 171 -14.45 2.86 -13.10
CA THR A 171 -15.81 2.68 -12.56
C THR A 171 -16.88 3.00 -13.60
N HIS A 172 -17.78 2.05 -13.80
CA HIS A 172 -18.95 2.18 -14.68
C HIS A 172 -20.22 2.41 -13.86
N MET A 173 -21.27 2.94 -14.50
CA MET A 173 -22.55 3.24 -13.83
C MET A 173 -23.13 2.03 -13.08
N LYS A 174 -22.96 0.82 -13.62
CA LYS A 174 -23.40 -0.41 -12.95
C LYS A 174 -22.67 -0.59 -11.61
N GLU A 175 -21.34 -0.40 -11.61
CA GLU A 175 -20.52 -0.54 -10.40
C GLU A 175 -20.89 0.50 -9.33
N ILE A 176 -21.20 1.73 -9.76
CA ILE A 176 -21.69 2.78 -8.85
C ILE A 176 -22.99 2.31 -8.20
N HIS A 177 -23.91 1.77 -9.00
CA HIS A 177 -25.19 1.25 -8.51
C HIS A 177 -24.96 0.11 -7.52
N ASP A 178 -24.09 -0.85 -7.88
CA ASP A 178 -23.79 -2.00 -7.04
C ASP A 178 -23.11 -1.57 -5.73
N PHE A 179 -22.18 -0.59 -5.80
CA PHE A 179 -21.56 0.00 -4.60
C PHE A 179 -22.61 0.66 -3.69
N LEU A 180 -23.51 1.44 -4.27
CA LEU A 180 -24.59 2.08 -3.49
C LEU A 180 -25.51 1.01 -2.86
N ALA A 181 -25.75 -0.10 -3.56
CA ALA A 181 -26.53 -1.22 -3.03
C ALA A 181 -25.81 -1.88 -1.84
N THR A 182 -24.47 -1.98 -1.85
CA THR A 182 -23.70 -2.54 -0.73
C THR A 182 -23.78 -1.68 0.53
N MET A 183 -24.13 -0.40 0.42
CA MET A 183 -24.33 0.46 1.59
C MET A 183 -25.55 0.02 2.41
N GLY A 184 -26.42 -0.81 1.83
CA GLY A 184 -27.42 -1.61 2.54
C GLY A 184 -28.65 -0.86 3.06
N SER A 185 -28.56 0.43 3.24
CA SER A 185 -29.65 1.23 3.84
C SER A 185 -29.85 2.54 3.06
N PRO A 186 -31.06 2.82 2.60
CA PRO A 186 -31.36 4.10 1.99
C PRO A 186 -30.97 5.30 2.85
N VAL A 187 -31.04 5.17 4.17
CA VAL A 187 -30.65 6.22 5.12
C VAL A 187 -29.14 6.53 5.00
N ARG A 188 -28.29 5.50 4.85
CA ARG A 188 -26.84 5.68 4.67
C ARG A 188 -26.53 6.38 3.35
N ILE A 189 -27.20 5.99 2.27
CA ILE A 189 -27.04 6.60 0.94
C ILE A 189 -27.45 8.08 1.00
N ILE A 190 -28.63 8.36 1.57
CA ILE A 190 -29.14 9.75 1.74
C ILE A 190 -28.15 10.55 2.60
N GLY A 191 -27.65 9.96 3.70
CA GLY A 191 -26.66 10.59 4.57
C GLY A 191 -25.38 10.96 3.84
N ALA A 192 -24.86 10.04 3.01
CA ALA A 192 -23.65 10.26 2.21
C ALA A 192 -23.85 11.37 1.17
N VAL A 193 -25.02 11.39 0.50
CA VAL A 193 -25.38 12.45 -0.46
C VAL A 193 -25.45 13.80 0.26
N PHE A 194 -26.12 13.85 1.42
CA PHE A 194 -26.19 15.09 2.22
C PHE A 194 -24.82 15.57 2.66
N ALA A 195 -23.95 14.66 3.13
CA ALA A 195 -22.58 14.99 3.53
C ALA A 195 -21.79 15.56 2.36
N PHE A 196 -21.90 14.94 1.19
CA PHE A 196 -21.25 15.41 -0.03
C PHE A 196 -21.73 16.82 -0.43
N LEU A 197 -23.05 17.03 -0.47
CA LEU A 197 -23.63 18.33 -0.81
C LEU A 197 -23.24 19.40 0.22
N PHE A 198 -23.16 19.03 1.50
CA PHE A 198 -22.71 19.93 2.57
C PHE A 198 -21.25 20.35 2.35
N VAL A 199 -20.36 19.41 2.03
CA VAL A 199 -18.94 19.70 1.74
C VAL A 199 -18.84 20.64 0.53
N LEU A 200 -19.59 20.38 -0.55
CA LEU A 200 -19.61 21.24 -1.73
C LEU A 200 -20.07 22.65 -1.36
N ALA A 201 -21.15 22.79 -0.58
CA ALA A 201 -21.70 24.09 -0.16
C ALA A 201 -20.69 24.86 0.70
N VAL A 202 -20.02 24.18 1.65
CA VAL A 202 -18.99 24.78 2.51
C VAL A 202 -17.81 25.26 1.65
N SER A 203 -17.31 24.40 0.75
CA SER A 203 -16.18 24.74 -0.13
C SER A 203 -16.52 25.94 -1.04
N PHE A 204 -17.70 25.92 -1.63
CA PHE A 204 -18.17 27.01 -2.50
C PHE A 204 -18.32 28.31 -1.72
N THR A 205 -18.93 28.26 -0.53
CA THR A 205 -19.11 29.43 0.35
C THR A 205 -17.76 30.01 0.76
N PHE A 206 -16.80 29.14 1.11
CA PHE A 206 -15.43 29.56 1.45
C PHE A 206 -14.79 30.32 0.28
N VAL A 207 -14.82 29.74 -0.93
CA VAL A 207 -14.23 30.32 -2.13
C VAL A 207 -14.90 31.66 -2.47
N HIS A 208 -16.23 31.72 -2.43
CA HIS A 208 -17.01 32.95 -2.68
C HIS A 208 -16.60 34.05 -1.70
N SER A 209 -16.54 33.73 -0.41
CA SER A 209 -16.16 34.68 0.65
C SER A 209 -14.73 35.19 0.47
N MET A 210 -13.80 34.30 0.09
CA MET A 210 -12.41 34.65 -0.19
C MET A 210 -12.30 35.64 -1.36
N VAL A 211 -12.96 35.34 -2.48
CA VAL A 211 -12.96 36.21 -3.67
C VAL A 211 -13.59 37.57 -3.34
N LYS A 212 -14.72 37.58 -2.62
CA LYS A 212 -15.40 38.82 -2.18
C LYS A 212 -14.50 39.66 -1.28
N ALA A 213 -13.79 39.03 -0.33
CA ALA A 213 -12.84 39.74 0.56
C ALA A 213 -11.68 40.34 -0.25
N ALA A 214 -11.14 39.59 -1.23
CA ALA A 214 -10.05 40.07 -2.09
C ALA A 214 -10.46 41.28 -2.94
N ARG A 215 -11.69 41.25 -3.49
CA ARG A 215 -12.24 42.40 -4.30
C ARG A 215 -12.30 43.70 -3.49
N GLY A 216 -12.54 43.62 -2.19
CA GLY A 216 -12.65 44.78 -1.32
C GLY A 216 -11.34 45.37 -0.85
N MET A 217 -10.17 44.78 -1.26
CA MET A 217 -8.86 45.21 -0.80
C MET A 217 -8.22 46.21 -1.77
N LYS A 218 -7.76 47.35 -1.26
CA LYS A 218 -6.88 48.26 -2.03
C LYS A 218 -5.52 47.59 -2.18
N SER A 219 -4.87 47.73 -3.36
CA SER A 219 -3.56 47.12 -3.64
C SER A 219 -2.56 47.46 -2.54
N PRO A 220 -1.99 46.46 -1.87
CA PRO A 220 -1.01 46.70 -0.80
C PRO A 220 0.35 47.13 -1.32
N LEU A 221 0.56 47.06 -2.63
CA LEU A 221 1.86 47.37 -3.26
C LEU A 221 2.10 48.86 -3.47
N ARG A 222 1.10 49.70 -3.13
CA ARG A 222 1.25 51.16 -3.22
C ARG A 222 2.17 51.66 -2.11
N GLY A 223 3.33 52.19 -2.49
CA GLY A 223 4.29 52.76 -1.54
C GLY A 223 5.33 51.82 -0.98
N THR A 224 5.41 50.56 -1.38
CA THR A 224 6.48 49.66 -0.97
C THR A 224 7.72 49.88 -1.86
N SER A 225 8.91 49.87 -1.23
CA SER A 225 10.16 50.03 -1.97
C SER A 225 10.43 48.82 -2.88
N LYS A 226 11.09 49.07 -4.03
CA LYS A 226 11.48 48.01 -4.97
C LYS A 226 12.33 46.95 -4.29
N GLY A 227 13.26 47.36 -3.41
CA GLY A 227 14.13 46.43 -2.65
C GLY A 227 13.34 45.48 -1.78
N TYR A 228 12.31 45.96 -1.13
CA TYR A 228 11.45 45.12 -0.28
C TYR A 228 10.68 44.07 -1.10
N LEU A 229 10.17 44.47 -2.27
CA LEU A 229 9.46 43.55 -3.17
C LEU A 229 10.40 42.49 -3.76
N ILE A 230 11.62 42.88 -4.12
CA ILE A 230 12.66 41.96 -4.60
C ILE A 230 13.02 40.98 -3.49
N GLY A 231 13.24 41.47 -2.26
CA GLY A 231 13.54 40.62 -1.10
C GLY A 231 12.45 39.59 -0.82
N LEU A 232 11.18 40.03 -0.89
CA LEU A 232 10.03 39.10 -0.75
C LEU A 232 9.99 38.06 -1.88
N GLY A 233 10.30 38.52 -3.11
CA GLY A 233 10.35 37.61 -4.27
C GLY A 233 11.44 36.54 -4.11
N VAL A 234 12.63 36.95 -3.67
CA VAL A 234 13.74 36.02 -3.40
C VAL A 234 13.37 35.03 -2.31
N LEU A 235 12.81 35.50 -1.19
CA LEU A 235 12.34 34.63 -0.09
C LEU A 235 11.29 33.63 -0.60
N PHE A 236 10.37 34.08 -1.45
CA PHE A 236 9.33 33.25 -2.05
C PHE A 236 9.93 32.15 -2.93
N VAL A 237 10.92 32.51 -3.78
CA VAL A 237 11.61 31.55 -4.66
C VAL A 237 12.40 30.52 -3.83
N LEU A 238 13.15 30.99 -2.83
CA LEU A 238 13.90 30.08 -1.93
C LEU A 238 12.96 29.15 -1.17
N PHE A 239 11.84 29.69 -0.68
CA PHE A 239 10.82 28.91 0.02
C PHE A 239 10.22 27.84 -0.90
N PHE A 240 9.80 28.21 -2.11
CA PHE A 240 9.22 27.27 -3.07
C PHE A 240 10.24 26.24 -3.57
N GLY A 241 11.51 26.63 -3.73
CA GLY A 241 12.59 25.72 -4.11
C GLY A 241 12.82 24.64 -3.05
N GLY A 242 12.89 25.05 -1.78
CA GLY A 242 12.99 24.12 -0.66
C GLY A 242 11.72 23.29 -0.46
N PHE A 243 10.58 23.93 -0.65
CA PHE A 243 9.25 23.32 -0.47
C PHE A 243 8.91 22.30 -1.57
N TYR A 244 9.46 22.48 -2.80
CA TYR A 244 9.18 21.60 -3.93
C TYR A 244 9.48 20.14 -3.60
N ARG A 245 10.59 19.89 -2.89
CA ARG A 245 10.98 18.54 -2.48
C ARG A 245 9.97 17.88 -1.54
N GLN A 246 9.29 18.67 -0.74
CA GLN A 246 8.30 18.16 0.23
C GLN A 246 6.92 17.98 -0.41
N ILE A 247 6.51 18.96 -1.22
CA ILE A 247 5.16 18.96 -1.82
C ILE A 247 4.95 17.76 -2.77
N ILE A 248 6.01 17.22 -3.36
CA ILE A 248 5.93 16.06 -4.26
C ILE A 248 5.53 14.76 -3.53
N HIS A 249 5.63 14.74 -2.21
CA HIS A 249 5.25 13.57 -1.39
C HIS A 249 3.86 13.71 -0.78
N VAL A 250 3.13 14.75 -1.13
CA VAL A 250 1.82 15.05 -0.52
C VAL A 250 0.69 14.64 -1.46
N PHE A 251 -0.29 13.89 -0.93
CA PHE A 251 -1.58 13.71 -1.60
C PHE A 251 -2.19 15.09 -1.92
N PRO A 252 -2.70 15.36 -3.10
CA PRO A 252 -2.87 14.49 -4.27
C PRO A 252 -1.75 14.58 -5.31
N ILE A 253 -0.68 15.31 -5.04
CA ILE A 253 0.41 15.54 -5.99
C ILE A 253 1.16 14.23 -6.28
N THR A 254 1.36 13.42 -5.25
CA THR A 254 1.97 12.09 -5.38
C THR A 254 1.22 11.25 -6.42
N ILE A 255 -0.12 11.25 -6.35
CA ILE A 255 -0.97 10.50 -7.29
C ILE A 255 -0.72 10.97 -8.72
N VAL A 256 -0.77 12.30 -8.95
CA VAL A 256 -0.58 12.87 -10.30
C VAL A 256 0.81 12.51 -10.85
N ARG A 257 1.85 12.65 -10.03
CA ARG A 257 3.23 12.33 -10.44
C ARG A 257 3.39 10.85 -10.81
N THR A 258 2.83 9.96 -10.00
CA THR A 258 2.93 8.52 -10.24
C THR A 258 2.21 8.14 -11.53
N MET A 259 1.07 8.77 -11.82
CA MET A 259 0.33 8.52 -13.06
C MET A 259 1.09 8.99 -14.32
N ASP A 260 1.93 10.00 -14.20
CA ASP A 260 2.64 10.61 -15.33
C ASP A 260 4.01 9.94 -15.60
N SER A 261 4.54 9.15 -14.67
CA SER A 261 5.87 8.53 -14.85
C SER A 261 5.81 7.37 -15.85
N LYS A 262 6.53 7.49 -16.97
CA LYS A 262 6.63 6.43 -17.99
C LYS A 262 7.42 5.24 -17.43
N GLY A 263 6.91 4.05 -17.63
CA GLY A 263 7.51 2.82 -17.12
C GLY A 263 7.30 2.61 -15.64
N SER A 264 6.36 3.32 -15.04
CA SER A 264 6.04 3.19 -13.62
C SER A 264 5.33 1.88 -13.31
N GLU A 265 5.42 1.47 -12.07
CA GLU A 265 4.63 0.35 -11.53
C GLU A 265 3.14 0.54 -11.83
N PHE A 266 2.66 1.79 -11.86
CA PHE A 266 1.29 2.14 -12.25
C PHE A 266 0.94 1.66 -13.66
N GLN A 267 1.83 1.93 -14.64
CA GLN A 267 1.56 1.51 -16.03
C GLN A 267 1.57 -0.01 -16.16
N LEU A 268 2.41 -0.70 -15.39
CA LEU A 268 2.43 -2.16 -15.35
C LEU A 268 1.10 -2.70 -14.79
N LEU A 269 0.63 -2.13 -13.67
CA LEU A 269 -0.66 -2.49 -13.07
C LEU A 269 -1.82 -2.19 -14.02
N GLN A 270 -1.76 -1.07 -14.72
CA GLN A 270 -2.80 -0.70 -15.69
C GLN A 270 -2.86 -1.71 -16.85
N LYS A 271 -1.70 -2.12 -17.36
CA LYS A 271 -1.63 -3.16 -18.42
C LYS A 271 -2.26 -4.47 -17.92
N LEU A 272 -1.96 -4.86 -16.69
CA LEU A 272 -2.54 -6.05 -16.07
C LEU A 272 -4.08 -5.93 -16.03
N THR A 273 -4.60 -4.86 -15.43
CA THR A 273 -6.05 -4.65 -15.25
C THR A 273 -6.80 -4.64 -16.59
N ASP A 274 -6.28 -3.89 -17.58
CA ASP A 274 -6.97 -3.65 -18.84
C ASP A 274 -7.06 -4.91 -19.71
N ASN A 275 -6.23 -5.93 -19.43
CA ASN A 275 -6.11 -7.08 -20.34
C ASN A 275 -6.47 -8.44 -19.72
N LEU A 276 -6.59 -8.57 -18.39
CA LEU A 276 -6.88 -9.86 -17.75
C LEU A 276 -8.14 -10.53 -18.36
N ASP A 277 -9.27 -9.82 -18.44
CA ASP A 277 -10.52 -10.38 -18.96
C ASP A 277 -10.40 -10.84 -20.42
N LYS A 278 -9.65 -10.09 -21.20
CA LYS A 278 -9.40 -10.39 -22.61
C LYS A 278 -8.53 -11.65 -22.75
N ASN A 279 -7.53 -11.79 -21.88
CA ASN A 279 -6.61 -12.92 -21.88
C ASN A 279 -7.26 -14.20 -21.36
N VAL A 280 -8.14 -14.09 -20.36
CA VAL A 280 -8.93 -15.23 -19.85
C VAL A 280 -9.78 -15.84 -20.97
N LYS A 281 -10.35 -15.01 -21.88
CA LYS A 281 -11.14 -15.49 -23.02
C LYS A 281 -10.29 -16.28 -24.03
N LYS A 282 -8.97 -16.08 -24.04
CA LYS A 282 -8.03 -16.81 -24.93
C LYS A 282 -7.41 -18.03 -24.23
N MET A 283 -7.68 -18.19 -22.93
CA MET A 283 -7.11 -19.27 -22.13
C MET A 283 -7.75 -20.60 -22.51
N THR A 284 -6.92 -21.62 -22.75
CA THR A 284 -7.36 -22.98 -23.09
C THR A 284 -6.57 -23.96 -22.23
N PHE A 285 -7.23 -25.02 -21.76
CA PHE A 285 -6.56 -26.09 -21.03
C PHE A 285 -5.85 -27.04 -22.00
N VAL A 286 -4.66 -27.50 -21.61
CA VAL A 286 -3.87 -28.48 -22.37
C VAL A 286 -4.58 -29.83 -22.36
N ASP A 287 -5.17 -30.21 -21.23
CA ASP A 287 -6.01 -31.41 -21.08
C ASP A 287 -7.30 -31.02 -20.32
N PRO A 288 -8.38 -30.72 -21.05
CA PRO A 288 -9.61 -30.24 -20.43
C PRO A 288 -10.32 -31.18 -19.44
N GLY A 289 -9.89 -32.40 -19.34
CA GLY A 289 -10.52 -33.37 -18.43
C GLY A 289 -9.61 -33.83 -17.28
N ALA A 290 -8.35 -33.42 -17.31
CA ALA A 290 -7.37 -33.92 -16.35
C ALA A 290 -7.46 -33.21 -15.00
N GLY A 291 -7.23 -33.95 -13.94
CA GLY A 291 -6.76 -33.49 -12.65
C GLY A 291 -7.71 -32.75 -11.72
N ILE A 292 -8.88 -32.33 -12.17
CA ILE A 292 -9.80 -31.53 -11.32
C ILE A 292 -10.47 -32.43 -10.28
N THR A 293 -9.93 -32.45 -9.08
CA THR A 293 -10.37 -33.33 -7.99
C THR A 293 -11.23 -32.59 -6.98
N GLU A 294 -12.10 -33.31 -6.26
CA GLU A 294 -12.83 -32.77 -5.12
C GLU A 294 -11.84 -32.53 -3.97
N GLY A 295 -12.07 -31.46 -3.24
CA GLY A 295 -11.26 -31.07 -2.09
C GLY A 295 -10.85 -29.61 -2.13
N THR A 296 -10.00 -29.27 -1.18
CA THR A 296 -9.52 -27.90 -0.98
C THR A 296 -8.02 -27.82 -1.26
N HIS A 297 -7.66 -26.83 -2.04
CA HIS A 297 -6.27 -26.41 -2.29
C HIS A 297 -6.05 -25.07 -1.63
N ILE A 298 -4.93 -24.88 -0.93
CA ILE A 298 -4.62 -23.63 -0.22
C ILE A 298 -3.28 -23.08 -0.76
N VAL A 299 -3.26 -21.79 -1.05
CA VAL A 299 -2.04 -21.02 -1.34
C VAL A 299 -1.91 -19.97 -0.26
N ILE A 300 -0.88 -20.08 0.58
CA ILE A 300 -0.58 -19.08 1.61
C ILE A 300 0.56 -18.20 1.10
N ILE A 301 0.31 -16.90 1.09
CA ILE A 301 1.26 -15.87 0.69
C ILE A 301 1.73 -15.18 1.97
N GLY A 302 3.00 -15.39 2.34
CA GLY A 302 3.64 -14.73 3.47
C GLY A 302 4.10 -13.33 3.09
N GLU A 303 4.37 -12.52 4.09
CA GLU A 303 4.84 -11.14 3.95
C GLU A 303 6.17 -10.97 4.71
N SER A 304 7.20 -10.52 3.98
CA SER A 304 8.52 -10.16 4.56
C SER A 304 9.22 -11.30 5.31
N ALA A 305 8.88 -12.57 5.06
CA ALA A 305 9.47 -13.70 5.78
C ALA A 305 10.80 -14.10 5.15
N ASN A 306 11.85 -14.14 5.97
CA ASN A 306 13.20 -14.53 5.54
C ASN A 306 13.54 -15.94 6.06
N ARG A 307 13.83 -16.88 5.13
CA ARG A 307 14.17 -18.27 5.48
C ARG A 307 15.40 -18.39 6.38
N ASP A 308 16.31 -17.41 6.35
CA ASP A 308 17.55 -17.46 7.17
C ASP A 308 17.23 -17.32 8.67
N HIS A 309 16.05 -16.75 9.02
CA HIS A 309 15.52 -16.63 10.37
C HIS A 309 14.64 -17.83 10.77
N MET A 310 14.45 -18.80 9.87
CA MET A 310 13.60 -19.97 10.12
C MET A 310 14.44 -21.20 10.44
N LYS A 311 14.25 -21.77 11.64
CA LYS A 311 15.01 -22.93 12.13
C LYS A 311 15.00 -24.11 11.13
N VAL A 312 13.89 -24.33 10.43
CA VAL A 312 13.73 -25.43 9.47
C VAL A 312 14.66 -25.27 8.26
N PHE A 313 14.89 -24.03 7.79
CA PHE A 313 15.77 -23.75 6.65
C PHE A 313 17.21 -23.48 7.08
N ASN A 314 17.40 -23.02 8.31
CA ASN A 314 18.70 -22.70 8.91
C ASN A 314 18.82 -23.39 10.26
N PRO A 315 19.21 -24.69 10.28
CA PRO A 315 19.30 -25.45 11.54
C PRO A 315 20.25 -24.86 12.59
N SER A 316 21.20 -24.02 12.18
CA SER A 316 22.09 -23.32 13.10
C SER A 316 21.51 -22.05 13.73
N TYR A 317 20.33 -21.60 13.26
CA TYR A 317 19.69 -20.39 13.79
C TYR A 317 19.43 -20.56 15.30
N PRO A 318 19.76 -19.55 16.13
CA PRO A 318 19.68 -19.76 17.59
C PRO A 318 18.25 -19.96 18.10
N GLU A 319 17.28 -19.19 17.56
CA GLU A 319 15.90 -19.24 18.05
C GLU A 319 15.10 -20.36 17.38
N ASN A 320 14.13 -20.93 18.11
CA ASN A 320 13.27 -21.99 17.59
C ASN A 320 12.01 -21.35 16.93
N THR A 321 12.23 -20.71 15.81
CA THR A 321 11.23 -19.89 15.12
C THR A 321 10.20 -20.70 14.34
N THR A 322 10.49 -21.97 13.98
CA THR A 322 9.57 -22.79 13.17
C THR A 322 9.43 -24.20 13.73
N PRO A 323 8.93 -24.35 14.98
CA PRO A 323 8.82 -25.69 15.58
C PRO A 323 7.90 -26.64 14.82
N TRP A 324 6.73 -26.14 14.33
CA TRP A 324 5.79 -26.98 13.58
C TRP A 324 6.36 -27.38 12.23
N LEU A 325 6.84 -26.41 11.45
CA LEU A 325 7.38 -26.68 10.11
C LEU A 325 8.61 -27.60 10.19
N SER A 326 9.45 -27.45 11.22
CA SER A 326 10.60 -28.35 11.46
C SER A 326 10.16 -29.79 11.73
N PHE A 327 9.02 -29.97 12.39
CA PHE A 327 8.44 -31.28 12.65
C PHE A 327 7.91 -31.91 11.36
N VAL A 328 7.07 -31.17 10.60
CA VAL A 328 6.39 -31.73 9.42
C VAL A 328 7.31 -31.85 8.20
N ALA A 329 8.40 -31.08 8.13
CA ALA A 329 9.38 -31.14 7.04
C ALA A 329 9.99 -32.52 6.85
N ASN A 330 10.03 -33.34 7.92
CA ASN A 330 10.57 -34.69 7.90
C ASN A 330 9.55 -35.75 7.50
N THR A 331 8.31 -35.34 7.20
CA THR A 331 7.25 -36.27 6.78
C THR A 331 7.26 -36.43 5.25
N PRO A 332 6.72 -37.56 4.72
CA PRO A 332 6.71 -37.77 3.26
C PRO A 332 5.74 -36.86 2.52
N ASP A 333 4.90 -36.11 3.22
CA ASP A 333 3.83 -35.32 2.64
C ASP A 333 4.26 -33.87 2.36
N PHE A 334 5.44 -33.45 2.84
CA PHE A 334 5.97 -32.09 2.66
C PHE A 334 7.25 -32.11 1.83
N ALA A 335 7.40 -31.11 0.96
CA ALA A 335 8.64 -30.81 0.23
C ALA A 335 8.99 -29.34 0.46
N LEU A 336 10.25 -29.04 0.75
CA LEU A 336 10.74 -27.68 1.05
C LEU A 336 11.72 -27.19 -0.01
N GLY A 337 11.60 -25.93 -0.42
CA GLY A 337 12.56 -25.30 -1.30
C GLY A 337 13.64 -24.57 -0.49
N TYR A 338 14.76 -25.24 -0.25
CA TYR A 338 15.85 -24.67 0.56
C TYR A 338 16.58 -23.52 -0.12
N MET A 339 16.40 -23.38 -1.45
CA MET A 339 17.06 -22.34 -2.27
C MET A 339 16.01 -21.44 -2.94
N ALA A 340 15.01 -21.03 -2.18
CA ALA A 340 13.94 -20.17 -2.72
C ALA A 340 14.28 -18.68 -2.57
N TYR A 341 14.00 -17.91 -3.61
CA TYR A 341 14.27 -16.47 -3.70
C TYR A 341 13.03 -15.75 -4.21
N SER A 342 12.86 -14.50 -3.79
CA SER A 342 11.85 -13.63 -4.40
C SER A 342 12.41 -12.98 -5.67
N ASN A 343 11.52 -12.71 -6.60
CA ASN A 343 11.87 -12.03 -7.85
C ASN A 343 12.06 -10.52 -7.66
N PHE A 344 11.53 -9.94 -6.56
CA PHE A 344 11.72 -8.54 -6.15
C PHE A 344 11.73 -8.45 -4.62
N PRO A 345 12.43 -7.43 -4.06
CA PRO A 345 12.42 -7.19 -2.60
C PRO A 345 11.28 -6.25 -2.16
N ASN A 346 10.12 -6.32 -2.82
CA ASN A 346 8.93 -5.55 -2.44
C ASN A 346 7.67 -6.28 -2.89
N THR A 347 6.61 -6.13 -2.11
CA THR A 347 5.33 -6.83 -2.27
C THR A 347 4.71 -6.59 -3.65
N LEU A 348 4.65 -5.31 -4.10
CA LEU A 348 3.93 -4.94 -5.31
C LEU A 348 4.44 -5.70 -6.54
N MET A 349 5.73 -5.61 -6.80
CA MET A 349 6.33 -6.24 -7.98
C MET A 349 6.41 -7.75 -7.80
N SER A 350 6.82 -8.21 -6.62
CA SER A 350 6.97 -9.64 -6.36
C SER A 350 5.66 -10.39 -6.62
N LEU A 351 4.56 -9.92 -6.02
CA LEU A 351 3.27 -10.62 -6.14
C LEU A 351 2.60 -10.38 -7.50
N SER A 352 2.89 -9.26 -8.18
CA SER A 352 2.38 -9.07 -9.55
C SER A 352 2.91 -10.16 -10.49
N TYR A 353 4.15 -10.57 -10.31
CA TYR A 353 4.73 -11.71 -11.03
C TYR A 353 4.23 -13.05 -10.46
N ALA A 354 4.38 -13.26 -9.17
CA ALA A 354 4.09 -14.56 -8.53
C ALA A 354 2.66 -15.05 -8.79
N MET A 355 1.70 -14.12 -8.85
CA MET A 355 0.28 -14.45 -8.99
C MET A 355 -0.20 -14.48 -10.46
N THR A 356 0.71 -14.24 -11.42
CA THR A 356 0.36 -14.24 -12.86
C THR A 356 1.31 -15.14 -13.65
N SER A 357 0.97 -15.37 -14.93
CA SER A 357 1.79 -16.17 -15.84
C SER A 357 3.02 -15.43 -16.37
N ALA A 358 3.29 -14.20 -15.94
CA ALA A 358 4.55 -13.51 -16.22
C ALA A 358 5.64 -13.99 -15.27
N ASN A 359 6.83 -14.21 -15.78
CA ASN A 359 8.01 -14.43 -14.96
C ASN A 359 9.23 -13.82 -15.66
N GLN A 360 10.34 -13.70 -14.96
CA GLN A 360 11.53 -13.03 -15.51
C GLN A 360 12.29 -13.88 -16.55
N TYR A 361 11.74 -15.03 -16.92
CA TYR A 361 12.36 -15.97 -17.87
C TYR A 361 11.54 -16.14 -19.17
N ASN A 362 10.32 -15.59 -19.25
CA ASN A 362 9.40 -15.86 -20.38
C ASN A 362 9.05 -14.63 -21.24
N ASP A 363 9.64 -13.47 -20.97
CA ASP A 363 9.46 -12.22 -21.70
C ASP A 363 7.98 -11.76 -21.86
N LYS A 364 7.05 -12.29 -21.04
CA LYS A 364 5.64 -11.87 -21.10
C LYS A 364 5.44 -10.50 -20.46
N SER A 365 4.76 -9.65 -21.19
CA SER A 365 4.26 -8.37 -20.66
C SER A 365 3.05 -8.62 -19.75
N PHE A 366 2.83 -7.76 -18.75
CA PHE A 366 1.60 -7.79 -17.95
C PHE A 366 0.33 -7.54 -18.79
N ALA A 367 0.47 -7.14 -20.05
CA ALA A 367 -0.65 -7.07 -21.00
C ALA A 367 -1.09 -8.46 -21.52
N ASP A 368 -0.25 -9.48 -21.35
CA ASP A 368 -0.43 -10.80 -22.00
C ASP A 368 -0.51 -11.95 -20.99
N VAL A 369 -0.93 -11.68 -19.74
CA VAL A 369 -0.95 -12.68 -18.67
C VAL A 369 -2.37 -13.04 -18.26
N VAL A 370 -2.50 -14.18 -17.54
CA VAL A 370 -3.67 -14.57 -16.73
C VAL A 370 -3.23 -14.74 -15.30
N SER A 371 -4.15 -14.60 -14.35
CA SER A 371 -3.85 -14.78 -12.93
C SER A 371 -4.10 -16.22 -12.49
N MET A 372 -3.46 -16.58 -11.38
CA MET A 372 -3.65 -17.87 -10.71
C MET A 372 -5.13 -18.08 -10.32
N VAL A 373 -5.81 -17.00 -9.88
CA VAL A 373 -7.24 -17.00 -9.55
C VAL A 373 -8.09 -17.35 -10.80
N ASP A 374 -7.76 -16.74 -11.94
CA ASP A 374 -8.49 -16.97 -13.19
C ASP A 374 -8.37 -18.45 -13.64
N VAL A 375 -7.17 -19.03 -13.49
CA VAL A 375 -6.95 -20.45 -13.83
C VAL A 375 -7.80 -21.35 -12.93
N ALA A 376 -7.80 -21.10 -11.62
CA ALA A 376 -8.59 -21.87 -10.65
C ALA A 376 -10.09 -21.82 -10.98
N LYS A 377 -10.60 -20.61 -11.27
CA LYS A 377 -12.02 -20.43 -11.63
C LYS A 377 -12.37 -21.17 -12.93
N ALA A 378 -11.53 -21.03 -13.96
CA ALA A 378 -11.75 -21.69 -15.25
C ALA A 378 -11.69 -23.21 -15.10
N ALA A 379 -10.89 -23.72 -14.17
CA ALA A 379 -10.81 -25.15 -13.84
C ALA A 379 -12.00 -25.65 -13.01
N GLY A 380 -12.95 -24.78 -12.66
CA GLY A 380 -14.17 -25.17 -11.97
C GLY A 380 -14.09 -25.17 -10.45
N TYR A 381 -13.06 -24.55 -9.89
CA TYR A 381 -12.94 -24.37 -8.43
C TYR A 381 -13.68 -23.11 -8.00
N ARG A 382 -14.36 -23.19 -6.86
CA ARG A 382 -14.75 -21.98 -6.11
C ARG A 382 -13.45 -21.36 -5.55
N THR A 383 -13.29 -20.07 -5.72
CA THR A 383 -12.11 -19.34 -5.23
C THR A 383 -12.50 -18.42 -4.08
N ASP A 384 -11.76 -18.47 -2.99
CA ASP A 384 -11.92 -17.57 -1.84
C ASP A 384 -10.55 -16.93 -1.54
N TRP A 385 -10.55 -15.62 -1.32
CA TRP A 385 -9.35 -14.85 -0.97
C TRP A 385 -9.52 -14.26 0.42
N ILE A 386 -8.56 -14.54 1.31
CA ILE A 386 -8.53 -14.02 2.69
C ILE A 386 -7.26 -13.16 2.79
N SER A 387 -7.38 -11.93 3.26
CA SER A 387 -6.21 -11.04 3.39
C SER A 387 -6.30 -10.20 4.66
N PHE A 388 -5.13 -9.98 5.27
CA PHE A 388 -4.96 -9.13 6.44
C PHE A 388 -4.29 -7.80 6.08
N HIS A 389 -3.88 -7.67 4.84
CA HIS A 389 -3.34 -6.40 4.29
C HIS A 389 -4.45 -5.37 4.07
N ASN A 390 -4.05 -4.12 4.07
CA ASN A 390 -4.95 -3.03 3.73
C ASN A 390 -5.33 -3.14 2.24
N ARG A 391 -6.61 -3.37 1.97
CA ARG A 391 -7.18 -3.53 0.62
C ARG A 391 -6.83 -2.36 -0.32
N SER A 392 -6.68 -1.16 0.24
CA SER A 392 -6.44 0.06 -0.55
C SER A 392 -4.99 0.53 -0.51
N SER A 393 -4.05 -0.30 -0.03
CA SER A 393 -2.63 0.04 -0.02
C SER A 393 -2.03 -0.02 -1.43
N LEU A 394 -1.18 0.94 -1.76
CA LEU A 394 -0.44 0.93 -3.02
C LEU A 394 0.48 -0.29 -3.12
N SER A 395 1.11 -0.68 -2.01
CA SER A 395 2.00 -1.84 -1.96
C SER A 395 1.30 -3.16 -2.31
N SER A 396 -0.02 -3.25 -2.06
CA SER A 396 -0.80 -4.45 -2.36
C SER A 396 -1.70 -4.29 -3.60
N ALA A 397 -1.64 -3.16 -4.33
CA ALA A 397 -2.58 -2.84 -5.40
C ALA A 397 -2.68 -3.94 -6.47
N GLY A 398 -1.54 -4.48 -6.92
CA GLY A 398 -1.52 -5.54 -7.93
C GLY A 398 -2.19 -6.81 -7.45
N VAL A 399 -1.90 -7.23 -6.22
CA VAL A 399 -2.49 -8.44 -5.64
C VAL A 399 -3.97 -8.23 -5.30
N THR A 400 -4.34 -7.02 -4.87
CA THR A 400 -5.76 -6.69 -4.60
C THR A 400 -6.61 -6.88 -5.86
N MET A 401 -6.13 -6.41 -7.00
CA MET A 401 -6.83 -6.57 -8.28
C MET A 401 -7.06 -8.05 -8.62
N ILE A 402 -6.08 -8.89 -8.35
CA ILE A 402 -6.17 -10.34 -8.57
C ILE A 402 -7.15 -10.96 -7.55
N ALA A 403 -7.04 -10.55 -6.29
CA ALA A 403 -7.87 -11.02 -5.18
C ALA A 403 -9.37 -10.77 -5.44
N GLU A 404 -9.71 -9.59 -5.96
CA GLU A 404 -11.09 -9.19 -6.25
C GLU A 404 -11.74 -10.01 -7.37
N ARG A 405 -10.94 -10.79 -8.11
CA ARG A 405 -11.46 -11.72 -9.13
C ARG A 405 -11.97 -13.03 -8.52
N SER A 406 -11.68 -13.29 -7.24
CA SER A 406 -12.16 -14.47 -6.52
C SER A 406 -13.68 -14.42 -6.32
N ASP A 407 -14.31 -15.57 -6.13
CA ASP A 407 -15.75 -15.67 -5.89
C ASP A 407 -16.13 -15.09 -4.52
N GLY A 408 -15.21 -15.14 -3.56
CA GLY A 408 -15.33 -14.45 -2.28
C GLY A 408 -14.00 -13.80 -1.89
N SER A 409 -14.04 -12.54 -1.43
CA SER A 409 -12.86 -11.85 -0.92
C SER A 409 -13.15 -11.29 0.47
N TYR A 410 -12.27 -11.60 1.44
CA TYR A 410 -12.42 -11.32 2.86
C TYR A 410 -11.22 -10.51 3.32
N TRP A 411 -11.44 -9.25 3.67
CA TRP A 411 -10.41 -8.30 4.07
C TRP A 411 -10.57 -8.00 5.56
N GLU A 412 -9.65 -8.51 6.37
CA GLU A 412 -9.76 -8.49 7.83
C GLU A 412 -8.74 -7.51 8.44
N LYS A 413 -9.17 -6.80 9.47
CA LYS A 413 -8.32 -5.92 10.27
C LYS A 413 -8.10 -6.58 11.63
N ASN A 414 -7.32 -7.65 11.62
CA ASN A 414 -7.10 -8.50 12.79
C ASN A 414 -5.73 -9.15 12.66
N TYR A 415 -5.30 -9.89 13.66
CA TYR A 415 -4.08 -10.71 13.57
C TYR A 415 -4.35 -11.91 12.65
N ASP A 416 -3.28 -12.42 12.02
CA ASP A 416 -3.35 -13.51 11.04
C ASP A 416 -4.03 -14.78 11.56
N GLY A 417 -3.95 -15.05 12.88
CA GLY A 417 -4.67 -16.16 13.49
C GLY A 417 -6.18 -16.11 13.32
N TYR A 418 -6.75 -14.92 13.03
CA TYR A 418 -8.19 -14.78 12.75
C TYR A 418 -8.60 -15.50 11.46
N THR A 419 -7.65 -15.96 10.66
CA THR A 419 -7.91 -16.79 9.46
C THR A 419 -8.86 -17.96 9.81
N LEU A 420 -8.70 -18.58 10.96
CA LEU A 420 -9.57 -19.69 11.37
C LEU A 420 -11.03 -19.28 11.43
N GLU A 421 -11.31 -18.09 11.93
CA GLU A 421 -12.69 -17.59 12.05
C GLU A 421 -13.31 -17.32 10.67
N VAL A 422 -12.47 -16.89 9.70
CA VAL A 422 -12.92 -16.72 8.31
C VAL A 422 -13.17 -18.09 7.67
N LEU A 423 -12.21 -19.03 7.82
CA LEU A 423 -12.35 -20.39 7.26
C LEU A 423 -13.62 -21.10 7.73
N LYS A 424 -14.01 -20.93 8.99
CA LYS A 424 -15.22 -21.51 9.57
C LYS A 424 -16.50 -20.96 8.94
N LYS A 425 -16.45 -19.77 8.36
CA LYS A 425 -17.61 -19.06 7.79
C LYS A 425 -17.70 -19.18 6.27
N LEU A 426 -16.72 -19.81 5.62
CA LEU A 426 -16.72 -19.94 4.16
C LEU A 426 -17.93 -20.77 3.70
N PRO A 427 -18.60 -20.38 2.61
CA PRO A 427 -19.71 -21.18 2.07
C PRO A 427 -19.24 -22.59 1.68
N PRO A 428 -20.09 -23.62 1.81
CA PRO A 428 -19.71 -24.98 1.39
C PRO A 428 -19.30 -25.04 -0.08
N ALA A 429 -18.26 -25.83 -0.38
CA ALA A 429 -17.82 -26.09 -1.76
C ALA A 429 -17.10 -27.43 -1.80
N LYS A 430 -17.39 -28.26 -2.82
CA LYS A 430 -16.73 -29.57 -3.03
C LYS A 430 -15.36 -29.41 -3.66
N LYS A 431 -15.19 -28.37 -4.47
CA LYS A 431 -13.94 -28.06 -5.18
C LYS A 431 -13.61 -26.61 -4.88
N ARG A 432 -12.48 -26.37 -4.24
CA ARG A 432 -12.14 -25.03 -3.72
C ARG A 432 -10.65 -24.76 -3.80
N VAL A 433 -10.32 -23.51 -4.14
CA VAL A 433 -8.99 -22.94 -3.89
C VAL A 433 -9.14 -21.76 -2.93
N ILE A 434 -8.36 -21.74 -1.87
CA ILE A 434 -8.31 -20.64 -0.89
C ILE A 434 -6.92 -20.00 -1.00
N PHE A 435 -6.91 -18.71 -1.30
CA PHE A 435 -5.70 -17.88 -1.23
C PHE A 435 -5.73 -17.15 0.12
N ILE A 436 -4.64 -17.21 0.85
CA ILE A 436 -4.52 -16.57 2.18
C ILE A 436 -3.28 -15.68 2.13
N ASN A 437 -3.49 -14.37 2.20
CA ASN A 437 -2.41 -13.38 2.18
C ASN A 437 -2.28 -12.80 3.59
N ILE A 438 -1.32 -13.31 4.36
CA ILE A 438 -1.11 -12.93 5.76
C ILE A 438 -0.32 -11.62 5.84
N ASP A 439 -0.51 -10.88 6.93
CA ASP A 439 0.24 -9.64 7.25
C ASP A 439 1.68 -10.00 7.71
N GLY A 440 1.86 -11.20 8.18
CA GLY A 440 3.14 -11.88 8.37
C GLY A 440 4.14 -11.11 9.20
N SER A 441 5.37 -11.04 8.67
CA SER A 441 6.50 -10.40 9.35
C SER A 441 6.71 -8.94 8.91
N HIS A 442 5.64 -8.25 8.48
CA HIS A 442 5.72 -6.85 8.05
C HIS A 442 6.07 -5.92 9.22
N TYR A 443 6.96 -4.97 8.97
CA TYR A 443 7.28 -3.89 9.92
C TYR A 443 6.00 -3.09 10.25
N THR A 444 5.64 -2.80 11.51
CA THR A 444 6.34 -2.95 12.80
C THR A 444 6.03 -4.32 13.41
N TYR A 445 7.07 -5.08 13.69
CA TYR A 445 6.98 -6.51 14.03
C TYR A 445 6.06 -6.83 15.22
N LEU A 446 6.25 -6.18 16.37
CA LEU A 446 5.42 -6.46 17.55
C LEU A 446 3.93 -6.20 17.33
N ALA A 447 3.59 -5.32 16.36
CA ALA A 447 2.18 -5.07 16.02
C ALA A 447 1.52 -6.27 15.32
N ARG A 448 2.33 -7.24 14.85
CA ARG A 448 1.84 -8.44 14.12
C ARG A 448 1.53 -9.60 15.04
N VAL A 449 2.03 -9.57 16.29
CA VAL A 449 1.90 -10.68 17.24
C VAL A 449 0.96 -10.28 18.38
N PRO A 450 -0.13 -11.05 18.63
CA PRO A 450 -1.02 -10.76 19.77
C PRO A 450 -0.25 -10.75 21.09
N ILE A 451 -0.60 -9.84 21.98
CA ILE A 451 0.12 -9.61 23.25
C ILE A 451 0.19 -10.91 24.08
N ASP A 452 -0.93 -11.62 24.15
CA ASP A 452 -1.03 -12.89 24.88
C ASP A 452 -0.17 -14.02 24.29
N LYS A 453 0.15 -13.93 23.00
CA LYS A 453 0.98 -14.94 22.32
C LYS A 453 2.49 -14.71 22.51
N ARG A 454 2.92 -13.48 22.76
CA ARG A 454 4.37 -13.14 22.80
C ARG A 454 5.14 -13.99 23.81
N ASP A 455 4.58 -14.17 25.01
CA ASP A 455 5.19 -15.01 26.04
C ASP A 455 5.13 -16.52 25.71
N GLU A 456 4.01 -16.94 25.07
CA GLU A 456 3.79 -18.36 24.71
C GLU A 456 4.77 -18.87 23.64
N LEU A 457 5.20 -17.99 22.72
CA LEU A 457 6.10 -18.35 21.63
C LEU A 457 7.55 -18.59 22.09
N GLY A 458 7.90 -18.17 23.32
CA GLY A 458 9.16 -18.51 23.96
C GLY A 458 10.38 -17.77 23.43
N ILE A 459 10.19 -16.72 22.63
CA ILE A 459 11.26 -15.85 22.11
C ILE A 459 11.18 -14.52 22.85
N PRO A 460 12.23 -14.08 23.54
CA PRO A 460 12.16 -12.84 24.32
C PRO A 460 12.14 -11.61 23.41
N SER A 461 11.19 -10.71 23.62
CA SER A 461 11.13 -9.41 22.92
C SER A 461 12.18 -8.48 23.57
N SER A 462 13.40 -8.53 23.09
CA SER A 462 14.53 -7.79 23.67
C SER A 462 15.16 -6.76 22.73
N ASP A 463 14.93 -6.91 21.42
CA ASP A 463 15.49 -6.05 20.37
C ASP A 463 14.76 -6.34 19.04
N PRO A 464 14.95 -5.54 17.99
CA PRO A 464 14.23 -5.74 16.74
C PRO A 464 14.43 -7.11 16.07
N TYR A 465 15.56 -7.79 16.28
CA TYR A 465 15.79 -9.14 15.73
C TYR A 465 14.84 -10.15 16.38
N HIS A 466 14.74 -10.12 17.72
CA HIS A 466 13.84 -11.01 18.47
C HIS A 466 12.36 -10.65 18.19
N ASP A 467 12.06 -9.37 18.02
CA ASP A 467 10.70 -8.93 17.66
C ASP A 467 10.30 -9.48 16.28
N TYR A 468 11.25 -9.53 15.34
CA TYR A 468 11.05 -10.14 14.02
C TYR A 468 10.89 -11.65 14.14
N ASP A 469 11.77 -12.32 14.92
CA ASP A 469 11.70 -13.75 15.16
C ASP A 469 10.36 -14.17 15.79
N LEU A 470 9.79 -13.32 16.66
CA LEU A 470 8.44 -13.54 17.21
C LEU A 470 7.38 -13.58 16.11
N THR A 471 7.50 -12.74 15.06
CA THR A 471 6.53 -12.78 13.94
C THR A 471 6.67 -14.09 13.16
N ILE A 472 7.91 -14.53 12.91
CA ILE A 472 8.16 -15.82 12.21
C ILE A 472 7.57 -16.98 13.01
N ALA A 473 7.75 -16.97 14.34
CA ALA A 473 7.21 -18.03 15.21
C ALA A 473 5.68 -18.01 15.25
N TYR A 474 5.09 -16.81 15.23
CA TYR A 474 3.64 -16.66 15.17
C TYR A 474 3.09 -17.13 13.82
N ASP A 475 3.78 -16.85 12.73
CA ASP A 475 3.40 -17.31 11.39
C ASP A 475 3.41 -18.85 11.34
N ASP A 476 4.43 -19.49 11.92
CA ASP A 476 4.51 -20.96 12.00
C ASP A 476 3.29 -21.54 12.73
N GLU A 477 2.88 -20.90 13.84
CA GLU A 477 1.67 -21.29 14.59
C GLU A 477 0.40 -21.08 13.74
N VAL A 478 0.27 -19.94 13.09
CA VAL A 478 -0.90 -19.62 12.25
C VAL A 478 -1.01 -20.62 11.10
N ILE A 479 0.09 -20.90 10.42
CA ILE A 479 0.10 -21.85 9.29
C ILE A 479 -0.24 -23.27 9.78
N ARG A 480 0.30 -23.69 10.94
CA ARG A 480 -0.09 -24.94 11.59
C ARG A 480 -1.61 -25.02 11.78
N ASP A 481 -2.19 -23.99 12.36
CA ASP A 481 -3.61 -23.98 12.71
C ASP A 481 -4.49 -24.01 11.46
N ILE A 482 -4.10 -23.27 10.40
CA ILE A 482 -4.77 -23.34 9.08
C ILE A 482 -4.70 -24.76 8.53
N PHE A 483 -3.50 -25.37 8.56
CA PHE A 483 -3.26 -26.72 8.05
C PHE A 483 -4.13 -27.75 8.78
N GLU A 484 -4.08 -27.75 10.11
CA GLU A 484 -4.83 -28.73 10.92
C GLU A 484 -6.34 -28.57 10.73
N TYR A 485 -6.84 -27.32 10.70
CA TYR A 485 -8.26 -27.04 10.46
C TYR A 485 -8.68 -27.53 9.07
N ALA A 486 -7.92 -27.17 8.04
CA ALA A 486 -8.25 -27.50 6.65
C ALA A 486 -8.19 -29.02 6.41
N LYS A 487 -7.19 -29.69 6.99
CA LYS A 487 -7.04 -31.14 6.92
C LYS A 487 -8.25 -31.86 7.54
N LYS A 488 -8.71 -31.37 8.70
CA LYS A 488 -9.83 -31.97 9.45
C LYS A 488 -11.20 -31.65 8.84
N ASN A 489 -11.40 -30.42 8.36
CA ASN A 489 -12.74 -29.88 8.07
C ASN A 489 -13.00 -29.54 6.61
N LEU A 490 -11.95 -29.35 5.78
CA LEU A 490 -12.09 -28.84 4.42
C LEU A 490 -11.60 -29.82 3.35
N ASN A 491 -11.28 -31.06 3.71
CA ASN A 491 -10.74 -32.06 2.77
C ASN A 491 -9.51 -31.51 2.02
N LEU A 492 -8.50 -31.06 2.79
CA LEU A 492 -7.27 -30.47 2.25
C LEU A 492 -6.52 -31.45 1.36
N GLN A 493 -6.28 -31.07 0.10
CA GLN A 493 -5.53 -31.85 -0.88
C GLN A 493 -4.12 -31.35 -1.04
N THR A 494 -3.94 -30.03 -1.21
CA THR A 494 -2.61 -29.44 -1.36
C THR A 494 -2.53 -28.13 -0.56
N MET A 495 -1.33 -27.78 -0.08
CA MET A 495 -1.02 -26.47 0.47
C MET A 495 0.32 -26.04 -0.05
N VAL A 496 0.39 -24.82 -0.56
CA VAL A 496 1.64 -24.19 -1.02
C VAL A 496 1.84 -22.91 -0.21
N TYR A 497 3.03 -22.70 0.29
CA TYR A 497 3.43 -21.48 1.01
C TYR A 497 4.67 -20.87 0.36
N PHE A 498 4.65 -19.57 0.15
CA PHE A 498 5.85 -18.78 -0.20
C PHE A 498 5.69 -17.37 0.36
N SER A 499 6.78 -16.71 0.71
CA SER A 499 6.75 -15.30 1.07
C SER A 499 6.91 -14.44 -0.19
N ASP A 500 6.34 -13.24 -0.14
CA ASP A 500 6.49 -12.27 -1.22
C ASP A 500 7.94 -11.80 -1.36
N HIS A 501 8.61 -11.45 -0.25
CA HIS A 501 10.04 -11.15 -0.19
C HIS A 501 10.57 -11.48 1.20
N GLY A 502 11.88 -11.40 1.38
CA GLY A 502 12.52 -11.51 2.68
C GLY A 502 12.69 -10.15 3.35
N GLU A 503 13.36 -10.16 4.49
CA GLU A 503 13.65 -8.95 5.28
C GLU A 503 15.13 -8.92 5.65
N ASN A 504 15.72 -7.74 5.63
CA ASN A 504 17.07 -7.50 6.13
C ASN A 504 17.01 -6.64 7.38
N MET A 505 17.45 -7.17 8.51
CA MET A 505 17.28 -6.49 9.80
C MET A 505 18.11 -5.21 9.95
N GLU A 506 19.14 -5.01 9.11
CA GLU A 506 19.96 -3.78 9.14
C GLU A 506 19.45 -2.71 8.20
N HIS A 507 18.81 -3.08 7.09
CA HIS A 507 18.44 -2.18 6.00
C HIS A 507 16.98 -2.31 5.58
N TYR A 508 16.23 -3.22 6.19
CA TYR A 508 14.84 -3.56 5.87
C TYR A 508 14.73 -4.00 4.40
N HIS A 509 13.57 -3.87 3.80
CA HIS A 509 13.37 -4.17 2.37
C HIS A 509 13.45 -2.88 1.55
N THR A 510 14.41 -2.82 0.65
CA THR A 510 14.67 -1.64 -0.20
C THR A 510 14.78 -2.04 -1.67
N ALA A 511 15.03 -1.06 -2.52
CA ALA A 511 15.16 -1.30 -3.96
C ALA A 511 16.47 -1.98 -4.38
N SER A 512 17.42 -2.19 -3.44
CA SER A 512 18.72 -2.83 -3.76
C SER A 512 18.80 -4.23 -3.15
N PRO A 513 18.70 -5.30 -3.92
CA PRO A 513 18.62 -6.68 -3.40
C PRO A 513 19.92 -7.24 -2.82
N PHE A 514 21.06 -6.71 -3.21
CA PHE A 514 22.36 -7.30 -2.83
C PHE A 514 23.05 -6.69 -1.63
N UNK A 515 22.50 -5.86 -1.21
CA UNK A 515 22.92 -5.36 0.03
C UNK A 515 22.32 -6.09 1.10
N UNK A 516 21.38 -6.64 0.70
CA UNK A 516 20.76 -7.32 1.71
C UNK A 516 20.19 -8.58 1.13
N UNK A 517 20.86 -9.20 0.78
CA UNK A 517 20.48 -10.40 0.33
C UNK A 517 19.44 -11.10 1.12
N UNK A 518 19.34 -10.77 2.05
CA UNK A 518 18.30 -11.18 2.85
C UNK A 518 16.96 -10.81 2.36
N MET A 519 16.99 -9.72 1.75
CA MET A 519 15.71 -9.19 1.24
C MET A 519 15.02 -10.11 0.22
N VAL A 520 15.75 -11.00 -0.39
CA VAL A 520 15.19 -11.93 -1.39
C VAL A 520 15.22 -13.39 -0.98
N HIS A 521 15.73 -13.71 0.20
CA HIS A 521 15.73 -15.08 0.74
C HIS A 521 14.35 -15.37 1.32
N ILE A 522 13.58 -16.26 0.68
CA ILE A 522 12.21 -16.55 1.12
C ILE A 522 12.02 -18.03 1.48
N PRO A 523 11.12 -18.34 2.41
CA PRO A 523 10.67 -19.72 2.61
C PRO A 523 9.74 -20.15 1.48
N PHE A 524 9.78 -21.46 1.18
CA PHE A 524 8.87 -22.08 0.21
C PHE A 524 8.66 -23.53 0.62
N PHE A 525 7.39 -23.96 0.66
CA PHE A 525 7.10 -25.39 0.85
C PHE A 525 5.78 -25.78 0.18
N VAL A 526 5.65 -27.08 -0.06
CA VAL A 526 4.47 -27.71 -0.65
C VAL A 526 4.08 -28.91 0.21
N TYR A 527 2.80 -29.00 0.55
CA TYR A 527 2.15 -30.18 1.13
C TYR A 527 1.21 -30.81 0.11
N LEU A 528 1.25 -32.14 -0.01
CA LEU A 528 0.30 -32.92 -0.78
C LEU A 528 -0.27 -34.01 0.15
N SER A 529 -1.61 -34.13 0.20
CA SER A 529 -2.25 -35.17 1.00
C SER A 529 -1.91 -36.57 0.45
N PRO A 530 -1.93 -37.61 1.29
CA PRO A 530 -1.69 -38.98 0.80
C PRO A 530 -2.62 -39.39 -0.35
N SER A 531 -3.91 -38.98 -0.29
CA SER A 531 -4.86 -39.27 -1.36
C SER A 531 -4.49 -38.55 -2.66
N TYR A 532 -4.02 -37.28 -2.54
CA TYR A 532 -3.59 -36.51 -3.70
C TYR A 532 -2.33 -37.10 -4.35
N GLN A 533 -1.37 -37.53 -3.52
CA GLN A 533 -0.15 -38.19 -3.99
C GLN A 533 -0.48 -39.49 -4.72
N ALA A 534 -1.44 -40.27 -4.21
CA ALA A 534 -1.88 -41.50 -4.85
C ALA A 534 -2.52 -41.25 -6.24
N ALA A 535 -3.25 -40.14 -6.36
CA ALA A 535 -3.87 -39.73 -7.64
C ALA A 535 -2.85 -39.11 -8.61
N HIS A 536 -1.78 -38.51 -8.09
CA HIS A 536 -0.75 -37.81 -8.87
C HIS A 536 0.66 -38.28 -8.45
N PRO A 537 1.01 -39.55 -8.74
CA PRO A 537 2.20 -40.18 -8.13
C PRO A 537 3.55 -39.57 -8.55
N GLY A 538 3.57 -38.75 -9.61
CA GLY A 538 4.80 -38.06 -10.07
C GLY A 538 5.14 -36.77 -9.33
N LEU A 539 4.18 -36.15 -8.65
CA LEU A 539 4.36 -34.80 -8.10
C LEU A 539 5.36 -34.77 -6.93
N MET A 540 5.10 -35.56 -5.86
CA MET A 540 5.98 -35.54 -4.67
C MET A 540 7.41 -35.98 -4.98
N PRO A 541 7.65 -37.04 -5.76
CA PRO A 541 9.02 -37.36 -6.17
C PRO A 541 9.74 -36.24 -6.92
N ALA A 542 9.05 -35.53 -7.82
CA ALA A 542 9.64 -34.38 -8.52
C ALA A 542 9.96 -33.24 -7.53
N LEU A 543 8.99 -32.87 -6.68
CA LEU A 543 9.20 -31.85 -5.64
C LEU A 543 10.40 -32.17 -4.76
N LYS A 544 10.48 -33.42 -4.28
CA LYS A 544 11.61 -33.89 -3.42
C LYS A 544 12.95 -33.82 -4.15
N SER A 545 12.98 -34.14 -5.44
CA SER A 545 14.20 -34.06 -6.23
C SER A 545 14.72 -32.64 -6.43
N HIS A 546 13.83 -31.64 -6.29
CA HIS A 546 14.16 -30.23 -6.52
C HIS A 546 14.41 -29.42 -5.23
N GLU A 547 14.29 -30.02 -4.03
CA GLU A 547 14.37 -29.29 -2.75
C GLU A 547 15.62 -28.41 -2.61
N HIS A 548 16.74 -28.80 -3.24
CA HIS A 548 18.00 -28.05 -3.21
C HIS A 548 18.28 -27.32 -4.54
N GLN A 549 17.32 -27.29 -5.46
CA GLN A 549 17.41 -26.46 -6.67
C GLN A 549 16.88 -25.07 -6.40
N VAL A 550 17.37 -24.10 -7.16
CA VAL A 550 16.91 -22.71 -7.03
C VAL A 550 15.44 -22.62 -7.47
N PHE A 551 14.67 -21.90 -6.70
CA PHE A 551 13.29 -21.51 -7.03
C PHE A 551 13.18 -19.99 -6.90
N THR A 552 12.46 -19.32 -7.81
CA THR A 552 12.10 -17.92 -7.65
C THR A 552 10.57 -17.82 -7.65
N ASN A 553 10.01 -16.95 -6.77
CA ASN A 553 8.56 -16.97 -6.55
C ASN A 553 7.72 -16.50 -7.75
N ASP A 554 8.32 -15.89 -8.77
CA ASP A 554 7.63 -15.64 -10.03
C ASP A 554 7.33 -16.93 -10.81
N LEU A 555 7.88 -18.08 -10.37
CA LEU A 555 7.54 -19.41 -10.90
C LEU A 555 6.39 -20.07 -10.10
N ALA A 556 5.84 -19.37 -9.12
CA ALA A 556 4.72 -19.88 -8.31
C ALA A 556 3.48 -20.17 -9.18
N PHE A 557 3.22 -19.34 -10.20
CA PHE A 557 2.09 -19.57 -11.13
C PHE A 557 2.17 -20.94 -11.80
N ASP A 558 3.32 -21.24 -12.42
CA ASP A 558 3.51 -22.53 -13.12
C ASP A 558 3.50 -23.70 -12.14
N THR A 559 4.17 -23.55 -10.99
CA THR A 559 4.23 -24.60 -9.96
C THR A 559 2.83 -24.92 -9.41
N VAL A 560 2.07 -23.90 -9.01
CA VAL A 560 0.77 -24.09 -8.37
C VAL A 560 -0.25 -24.65 -9.38
N THR A 561 -0.29 -24.10 -10.62
CA THR A 561 -1.21 -24.60 -11.64
C THR A 561 -0.81 -26.00 -12.13
N GLY A 562 0.50 -26.32 -12.10
CA GLY A 562 1.00 -27.67 -12.35
C GLY A 562 0.56 -28.67 -11.28
N ILE A 563 0.70 -28.29 -10.00
CA ILE A 563 0.25 -29.10 -8.86
C ILE A 563 -1.26 -29.38 -8.95
N TRP A 564 -2.07 -28.39 -9.31
CA TRP A 564 -3.53 -28.57 -9.46
C TRP A 564 -3.91 -29.37 -10.71
N ASP A 565 -2.96 -29.69 -11.58
CA ASP A 565 -3.15 -30.26 -12.93
C ASP A 565 -4.07 -29.39 -13.80
N ALA A 566 -4.06 -28.07 -13.54
CA ALA A 566 -4.84 -27.04 -14.25
C ALA A 566 -3.95 -26.33 -15.28
N LYS A 567 -3.33 -27.11 -16.16
CA LYS A 567 -2.33 -26.64 -17.12
C LYS A 567 -3.00 -26.01 -18.34
N THR A 568 -2.69 -24.74 -18.58
CA THR A 568 -3.25 -23.95 -19.68
C THR A 568 -2.17 -23.65 -20.74
N ASN A 569 -2.58 -23.00 -21.83
CA ASN A 569 -1.66 -22.46 -22.84
C ASN A 569 -0.70 -21.38 -22.26
N TYR A 570 -0.88 -20.96 -21.02
CA TYR A 570 0.02 -20.05 -20.30
C TYR A 570 1.04 -20.79 -19.43
N TYR A 571 0.86 -22.08 -19.19
CA TYR A 571 1.70 -22.92 -18.33
C TYR A 571 2.95 -23.39 -19.09
N ASN A 572 4.10 -23.44 -18.38
CA ASN A 572 5.35 -24.00 -18.91
C ASN A 572 5.95 -24.99 -17.90
N PRO A 573 6.07 -26.28 -18.26
CA PRO A 573 6.64 -27.29 -17.35
C PRO A 573 8.10 -27.06 -16.97
N GLU A 574 8.86 -26.24 -17.70
CA GLU A 574 10.25 -25.89 -17.36
C GLU A 574 10.33 -24.93 -16.18
N TYR A 575 9.22 -24.26 -15.86
CA TYR A 575 9.11 -23.29 -14.75
C TYR A 575 8.31 -23.86 -13.58
N ASP A 576 7.87 -25.11 -13.66
CA ASP A 576 7.06 -25.79 -12.64
C ASP A 576 7.95 -26.63 -11.74
N PHE A 577 8.15 -26.20 -10.50
CA PHE A 577 8.98 -26.89 -9.49
C PHE A 577 8.49 -28.31 -9.20
N SER A 578 7.22 -28.64 -9.50
CA SER A 578 6.66 -29.99 -9.36
C SER A 578 6.80 -30.86 -10.61
N SER A 579 7.39 -30.29 -11.67
CA SER A 579 7.55 -30.98 -12.96
C SER A 579 8.93 -31.63 -13.08
N PRO A 580 9.02 -32.86 -13.60
CA PRO A 580 10.36 -33.45 -13.91
C PRO A 580 11.11 -32.69 -15.01
N LYS A 581 10.49 -31.72 -15.67
CA LYS A 581 11.12 -30.88 -16.70
C LYS A 581 11.65 -29.56 -16.13
N TYR A 582 11.54 -29.35 -14.80
CA TYR A 582 12.02 -28.11 -14.16
C TYR A 582 13.47 -27.82 -14.53
N SER A 583 13.75 -26.60 -15.00
CA SER A 583 15.05 -26.29 -15.61
C SER A 583 15.83 -25.18 -14.92
N LEU A 584 15.24 -24.49 -13.92
CA LEU A 584 15.93 -23.41 -13.21
C LEU A 584 17.07 -23.97 -12.34
N ASN A 585 18.23 -23.33 -12.44
CA ASN A 585 19.43 -23.72 -11.70
C ASN A 585 20.29 -22.48 -11.41
N MET A 586 21.41 -22.64 -10.72
CA MET A 586 22.28 -21.53 -10.30
C MET A 586 22.85 -20.72 -11.47
N ASP A 587 23.02 -21.32 -12.65
CA ASP A 587 23.59 -20.61 -13.81
C ASP A 587 22.57 -19.67 -14.47
N ASN A 588 21.29 -20.07 -14.48
CA ASN A 588 20.23 -19.31 -15.18
C ASN A 588 19.30 -18.54 -14.24
N ALA A 589 19.31 -18.78 -12.93
CA ALA A 589 18.42 -18.12 -11.98
C ALA A 589 18.74 -16.63 -11.81
N ARG A 590 17.70 -15.81 -11.77
CA ARG A 590 17.81 -14.34 -11.72
C ARG A 590 16.80 -13.77 -10.72
N THR A 591 17.04 -12.50 -10.33
CA THR A 591 16.09 -11.68 -9.59
C THR A 591 16.08 -10.27 -10.18
N MET A 592 15.11 -9.44 -9.83
CA MET A 592 14.93 -8.04 -10.30
C MET A 592 14.82 -7.95 -11.83
N GLU A 593 13.87 -8.69 -12.41
CA GLU A 593 13.67 -8.74 -13.87
C GLU A 593 14.92 -9.17 -14.63
N GLY A 594 15.63 -10.15 -14.10
CA GLY A 594 16.81 -10.68 -14.74
C GLY A 594 18.10 -9.85 -14.56
N LYS A 595 18.01 -8.74 -13.82
CA LYS A 595 19.16 -7.81 -13.66
C LYS A 595 20.28 -8.37 -12.80
N HIS A 596 19.97 -9.29 -11.89
CA HIS A 596 20.95 -9.86 -10.94
C HIS A 596 20.90 -11.38 -10.97
N LYS A 597 22.05 -11.99 -11.03
CA LYS A 597 22.19 -13.46 -10.97
C LYS A 597 22.11 -13.92 -9.51
N ILE A 598 21.37 -14.99 -9.25
CA ILE A 598 21.31 -15.62 -7.92
C ILE A 598 22.72 -16.14 -7.52
N SER A 599 23.50 -16.61 -8.49
CA SER A 599 24.88 -17.07 -8.26
C SER A 599 25.81 -15.98 -7.68
N ASP A 600 25.43 -14.72 -7.79
CA ASP A 600 26.21 -13.59 -7.23
C ASP A 600 25.86 -13.30 -5.76
N ASP A 601 24.92 -14.04 -5.18
CA ASP A 601 24.50 -13.88 -3.78
C ASP A 601 25.71 -14.13 -2.86
N PRO A 602 26.15 -13.14 -2.07
CA PRO A 602 27.31 -13.30 -1.20
C PRO A 602 27.11 -14.33 -0.07
N PHE A 603 25.87 -14.66 0.26
CA PHE A 603 25.54 -15.63 1.31
C PHE A 603 25.73 -17.07 0.86
N LEU A 604 25.80 -17.33 -0.45
CA LEU A 604 26.13 -18.66 -0.98
C LEU A 604 27.59 -19.09 -0.72
N LYS A 605 28.45 -18.13 -0.37
CA LYS A 605 29.89 -18.35 -0.19
C LYS A 605 30.26 -18.52 1.29
N LYS A 606 29.30 -18.57 2.18
CA LYS A 606 29.49 -18.82 3.61
C LYS A 606 29.07 -20.27 3.95
#